data_87eb3f49579e6ff75553ecbe6b98b388
#
_entry.id   87eb3f49579e6ff75553ecbe6b98b388
#
_cell.length_a   1.000
_cell.length_b   1.000
_cell.length_c   1.000
_cell.angle_alpha   90.00
_cell.angle_beta   90.00
_cell.angle_gamma   90.00
#
_symmetry.space_group_name_H-M   'P 1'
#
loop_
_entity.id
_entity.type
_entity.pdbx_description
1 polymer ?
#
loop_
_entity_poly.entity_id
_entity_poly.type
_entity_poly.pdbx_seq_one_letter_code
_entity_poly.pdbx_strand_id
1 'polypeptide(L)'
;MVREGAGHTASSAVQEKDGYYPISIETQNSNGEMVPQMFTKAPERVVCVWQNSIETLLALGVGDHIVAAMGLPSGEYLRPEYRETYEKIPYQSMENLDMETIMMQEPDFIVGWASTFGAKTLRSTDFWESRGVHTYISPGSSSKIKDHTVEYEYQDILNLGKVFHKEKQAQELVDQMKDEIDRAEARANETGHHPKGLIVEYLGKNINVYGKHSLAGNILTSMGGELMGADLQAISKEQMLEMDPDAIFVIIIERSYGDEDKILDQIYKEKALQNLRCVKEHRVYPLPLYAVYSAGVRTLDGIQIIGKGLYPELYGE
;
A
#
# COMPACT_ATOMS: atom_id res chain seq x y z
N MET A 1 -43.38 53.20 10.39
CA MET A 1 -43.69 52.11 9.47
C MET A 1 -42.53 51.13 9.52
N VAL A 2 -42.83 50.00 10.06
CA VAL A 2 -41.93 48.83 10.31
C VAL A 2 -41.64 48.16 8.97
N ARG A 3 -40.40 47.74 8.69
CA ARG A 3 -40.14 46.60 7.85
C ARG A 3 -38.99 45.77 8.44
N GLU A 4 -39.37 44.58 8.66
CA GLU A 4 -38.72 43.41 9.26
C GLU A 4 -37.50 42.91 8.52
N GLY A 5 -36.70 42.24 9.33
CA GLY A 5 -35.48 41.57 8.91
C GLY A 5 -35.70 40.32 8.09
N ALA A 6 -34.72 39.98 7.31
CA ALA A 6 -34.55 38.67 6.73
C ALA A 6 -33.48 37.93 7.51
N GLY A 7 -33.96 36.92 8.26
CA GLY A 7 -33.10 36.01 8.98
C GLY A 7 -32.24 35.16 8.07
N HIS A 8 -30.97 35.08 8.34
CA HIS A 8 -30.10 34.04 7.81
C HIS A 8 -30.42 32.77 8.57
N THR A 9 -31.06 31.85 7.88
CA THR A 9 -31.21 30.47 8.35
C THR A 9 -29.84 29.81 8.26
N ALA A 10 -29.23 29.60 9.41
CA ALA A 10 -28.13 28.70 9.56
C ALA A 10 -28.59 27.29 9.13
N SER A 11 -27.94 26.73 8.13
CA SER A 11 -28.08 25.35 7.75
C SER A 11 -27.66 24.49 8.96
N SER A 12 -28.64 23.82 9.56
CA SER A 12 -28.39 22.87 10.63
C SER A 12 -27.65 21.69 10.03
N ALA A 13 -26.39 21.51 10.43
CA ALA A 13 -25.64 20.28 10.24
C ALA A 13 -26.49 19.12 10.77
N VAL A 14 -26.79 18.16 9.93
CA VAL A 14 -27.41 16.90 10.32
C VAL A 14 -26.39 16.19 11.20
N GLN A 15 -26.63 16.20 12.53
CA GLN A 15 -25.90 15.31 13.42
C GLN A 15 -26.25 13.87 13.04
N GLU A 16 -25.24 13.08 12.67
CA GLU A 16 -25.41 11.64 12.51
C GLU A 16 -25.93 11.06 13.82
N LYS A 17 -27.02 10.27 13.71
CA LYS A 17 -27.83 9.83 14.84
C LYS A 17 -27.22 8.74 15.72
N ASP A 18 -26.04 8.24 15.41
CA ASP A 18 -25.49 7.02 16.05
C ASP A 18 -24.47 7.29 17.16
N GLY A 19 -24.06 8.53 17.38
CA GLY A 19 -23.10 8.88 18.43
C GLY A 19 -21.69 8.34 18.23
N TYR A 20 -21.34 7.95 16.99
CA TYR A 20 -20.01 7.44 16.66
C TYR A 20 -18.95 8.54 16.70
N TYR A 21 -19.22 9.68 16.09
CA TYR A 21 -18.34 10.84 16.10
C TYR A 21 -18.61 11.71 17.35
N PRO A 22 -17.58 12.43 17.88
CA PRO A 22 -16.22 12.57 17.32
C PRO A 22 -15.31 11.38 17.64
N ILE A 23 -14.36 11.12 16.72
CA ILE A 23 -13.30 10.15 16.92
C ILE A 23 -11.92 10.81 16.78
N SER A 24 -10.88 10.19 17.33
CA SER A 24 -9.49 10.62 17.12
C SER A 24 -8.64 9.46 16.62
N ILE A 25 -7.72 9.76 15.70
CA ILE A 25 -6.65 8.87 15.29
C ILE A 25 -5.30 9.57 15.47
N GLU A 26 -4.23 8.78 15.64
CA GLU A 26 -2.87 9.27 15.55
C GLU A 26 -2.37 9.12 14.11
N THR A 27 -1.82 10.18 13.53
CA THR A 27 -1.23 10.20 12.19
C THR A 27 0.07 10.98 12.18
N GLN A 28 0.91 10.77 11.17
CA GLN A 28 2.13 11.54 11.02
C GLN A 28 1.85 12.90 10.38
N ASN A 29 2.57 13.92 10.85
CA ASN A 29 2.69 15.19 10.14
C ASN A 29 3.88 15.16 9.15
N SER A 30 4.05 16.22 8.36
CA SER A 30 5.14 16.34 7.38
C SER A 30 6.55 16.30 7.98
N ASN A 31 6.69 16.49 9.29
CA ASN A 31 7.97 16.39 10.01
C ASN A 31 8.24 14.95 10.50
N GLY A 32 7.28 14.04 10.32
CA GLY A 32 7.33 12.67 10.80
C GLY A 32 7.01 12.52 12.29
N GLU A 33 6.33 13.51 12.89
CA GLU A 33 5.86 13.47 14.26
C GLU A 33 4.44 12.93 14.30
N MET A 34 4.13 12.10 15.31
CA MET A 34 2.77 11.62 15.54
C MET A 34 1.93 12.73 16.16
N VAL A 35 0.79 13.01 15.56
CA VAL A 35 -0.15 14.04 16.00
C VAL A 35 -1.57 13.48 15.98
N PRO A 36 -2.40 13.84 16.99
CA PRO A 36 -3.80 13.45 17.00
C PRO A 36 -4.60 14.29 16.01
N GLN A 37 -5.47 13.64 15.25
CA GLN A 37 -6.49 14.31 14.43
C GLN A 37 -7.88 13.88 14.87
N MET A 38 -8.74 14.87 15.08
CA MET A 38 -10.11 14.66 15.54
C MET A 38 -11.09 14.85 14.37
N PHE A 39 -11.86 13.82 14.08
CA PHE A 39 -12.93 13.86 13.09
C PHE A 39 -14.27 13.99 13.79
N THR A 40 -15.03 15.02 13.45
CA THR A 40 -16.38 15.26 13.99
C THR A 40 -17.48 14.64 13.13
N LYS A 41 -17.14 14.18 11.93
CA LYS A 41 -17.95 13.45 10.99
C LYS A 41 -17.05 12.67 10.01
N ALA A 42 -17.62 11.74 9.23
CA ALA A 42 -16.90 11.14 8.12
C ALA A 42 -16.49 12.20 7.07
N PRO A 43 -15.26 12.14 6.53
CA PRO A 43 -14.89 13.01 5.42
C PRO A 43 -15.79 12.77 4.21
N GLU A 44 -16.17 13.85 3.52
CA GLU A 44 -17.08 13.80 2.36
C GLU A 44 -16.40 14.11 1.03
N ARG A 45 -15.22 14.76 1.08
CA ARG A 45 -14.48 15.23 -0.10
C ARG A 45 -13.00 14.84 0.01
N VAL A 46 -12.75 13.58 -0.32
CA VAL A 46 -11.42 12.96 -0.13
C VAL A 46 -10.58 13.07 -1.37
N VAL A 47 -9.36 13.54 -1.23
CA VAL A 47 -8.31 13.44 -2.24
C VAL A 47 -7.39 12.28 -1.87
N CYS A 48 -7.30 11.29 -2.76
CA CYS A 48 -6.44 10.12 -2.59
C CYS A 48 -5.22 10.23 -3.51
N VAL A 49 -4.04 10.04 -2.95
CA VAL A 49 -2.79 10.04 -3.70
C VAL A 49 -2.12 8.69 -3.55
N TRP A 50 -1.73 8.11 -4.69
CA TRP A 50 -1.16 6.77 -4.87
C TRP A 50 -2.17 5.62 -4.75
N GLN A 51 -1.83 4.53 -5.41
CA GLN A 51 -2.71 3.36 -5.57
C GLN A 51 -3.18 2.78 -4.24
N ASN A 52 -2.31 2.69 -3.23
CA ASN A 52 -2.65 2.13 -1.92
C ASN A 52 -3.81 2.90 -1.25
N SER A 53 -3.75 4.24 -1.24
CA SER A 53 -4.80 5.08 -0.64
C SER A 53 -6.12 4.93 -1.40
N ILE A 54 -6.04 4.91 -2.74
CA ILE A 54 -7.21 4.74 -3.60
C ILE A 54 -7.87 3.38 -3.33
N GLU A 55 -7.12 2.27 -3.46
CA GLU A 55 -7.67 0.93 -3.32
C GLU A 55 -8.12 0.62 -1.88
N THR A 56 -7.44 1.14 -0.87
CA THR A 56 -7.88 0.96 0.53
C THR A 56 -9.24 1.61 0.77
N LEU A 57 -9.47 2.83 0.29
CA LEU A 57 -10.79 3.47 0.43
C LEU A 57 -11.87 2.79 -0.42
N LEU A 58 -11.53 2.31 -1.61
CA LEU A 58 -12.46 1.51 -2.43
C LEU A 58 -12.83 0.20 -1.73
N ALA A 59 -11.86 -0.50 -1.14
CA ALA A 59 -12.07 -1.73 -0.38
C ALA A 59 -12.93 -1.52 0.88
N LEU A 60 -12.79 -0.36 1.52
CA LEU A 60 -13.65 0.04 2.66
C LEU A 60 -15.07 0.44 2.23
N GLY A 61 -15.35 0.50 0.92
CA GLY A 61 -16.66 0.85 0.39
C GLY A 61 -17.00 2.34 0.52
N VAL A 62 -15.98 3.21 0.50
CA VAL A 62 -16.15 4.67 0.63
C VAL A 62 -15.71 5.42 -0.63
N GLY A 63 -15.75 4.75 -1.78
CA GLY A 63 -15.36 5.34 -3.08
C GLY A 63 -16.17 6.58 -3.46
N ASP A 64 -17.43 6.67 -3.06
CA ASP A 64 -18.30 7.83 -3.32
C ASP A 64 -17.83 9.11 -2.59
N HIS A 65 -16.97 8.98 -1.59
CA HIS A 65 -16.36 10.12 -0.90
C HIS A 65 -15.13 10.66 -1.63
N ILE A 66 -14.57 9.92 -2.59
CA ILE A 66 -13.36 10.32 -3.33
C ILE A 66 -13.73 11.32 -4.43
N VAL A 67 -13.23 12.54 -4.32
CA VAL A 67 -13.41 13.58 -5.34
C VAL A 67 -12.24 13.67 -6.30
N ALA A 68 -11.05 13.21 -5.89
CA ALA A 68 -9.87 13.15 -6.74
C ALA A 68 -8.98 11.94 -6.39
N ALA A 69 -8.53 11.24 -7.42
CA ALA A 69 -7.61 10.11 -7.33
C ALA A 69 -6.37 10.37 -8.22
N MET A 70 -5.18 10.28 -7.63
CA MET A 70 -3.95 10.69 -8.30
C MET A 70 -2.81 9.70 -8.07
N GLY A 71 -1.87 9.65 -9.03
CA GLY A 71 -0.71 8.77 -8.94
C GLY A 71 -0.99 7.32 -9.35
N LEU A 72 -2.11 7.06 -10.06
CA LEU A 72 -2.42 5.76 -10.65
C LEU A 72 -2.39 5.89 -12.18
N PRO A 73 -1.58 5.08 -12.89
CA PRO A 73 -1.45 5.17 -14.35
C PRO A 73 -2.75 4.88 -15.11
N SER A 74 -3.51 3.90 -14.65
CA SER A 74 -4.79 3.48 -15.25
C SER A 74 -5.59 2.68 -14.22
N GLY A 75 -6.92 2.75 -14.30
CA GLY A 75 -7.82 1.89 -13.52
C GLY A 75 -7.65 0.39 -13.78
N GLU A 76 -6.99 0.01 -14.87
CA GLU A 76 -6.68 -1.39 -15.19
C GLU A 76 -5.76 -2.05 -14.15
N TYR A 77 -4.94 -1.26 -13.43
CA TYR A 77 -4.06 -1.76 -12.36
C TYR A 77 -4.78 -2.01 -11.04
N LEU A 78 -6.01 -1.51 -10.91
CA LEU A 78 -6.87 -1.81 -9.77
C LEU A 78 -7.42 -3.24 -9.87
N ARG A 79 -7.77 -3.80 -8.72
CA ARG A 79 -8.57 -5.04 -8.70
C ARG A 79 -9.88 -4.83 -9.49
N PRO A 80 -10.33 -5.84 -10.25
CA PRO A 80 -11.50 -5.71 -11.12
C PRO A 80 -12.74 -5.16 -10.43
N GLU A 81 -12.98 -5.55 -9.18
CA GLU A 81 -14.13 -5.14 -8.37
C GLU A 81 -14.17 -3.65 -8.05
N TYR A 82 -13.03 -2.93 -8.14
CA TYR A 82 -12.94 -1.50 -7.82
C TYR A 82 -13.02 -0.59 -9.03
N ARG A 83 -12.84 -1.13 -10.25
CA ARG A 83 -12.69 -0.34 -11.49
C ARG A 83 -13.90 0.52 -11.78
N GLU A 84 -15.11 -0.05 -11.67
CA GLU A 84 -16.36 0.69 -11.94
C GLU A 84 -16.54 1.88 -10.99
N THR A 85 -16.20 1.72 -9.71
CA THR A 85 -16.28 2.82 -8.73
C THR A 85 -15.19 3.86 -8.99
N TYR A 86 -13.98 3.41 -9.34
CA TYR A 86 -12.88 4.31 -9.68
C TYR A 86 -13.21 5.19 -10.89
N GLU A 87 -13.81 4.62 -11.96
CA GLU A 87 -14.18 5.36 -13.17
C GLU A 87 -15.20 6.49 -12.90
N LYS A 88 -15.94 6.42 -11.80
CA LYS A 88 -16.91 7.45 -11.39
C LYS A 88 -16.29 8.59 -10.60
N ILE A 89 -15.01 8.48 -10.20
CA ILE A 89 -14.32 9.54 -9.47
C ILE A 89 -14.18 10.77 -10.38
N PRO A 90 -14.63 11.95 -9.93
CA PRO A 90 -14.74 13.15 -10.78
C PRO A 90 -13.42 13.62 -11.38
N TYR A 91 -12.31 13.51 -10.64
CA TYR A 91 -10.99 13.90 -11.12
C TYR A 91 -9.99 12.74 -10.96
N GLN A 92 -9.27 12.43 -12.04
CA GLN A 92 -8.25 11.38 -12.06
C GLN A 92 -7.02 11.91 -12.78
N SER A 93 -5.83 11.71 -12.23
CA SER A 93 -4.58 12.11 -12.87
C SER A 93 -3.41 11.25 -12.41
N MET A 94 -2.52 10.86 -13.32
CA MET A 94 -1.25 10.22 -12.98
C MET A 94 -0.23 11.21 -12.43
N GLU A 95 -0.12 12.38 -13.01
CA GLU A 95 1.05 13.25 -12.84
C GLU A 95 0.76 14.57 -12.11
N ASN A 96 -0.49 14.96 -11.98
CA ASN A 96 -0.80 16.32 -11.54
C ASN A 96 -1.07 16.40 -10.03
N LEU A 97 -0.01 16.60 -9.24
CA LEU A 97 -0.06 16.91 -7.81
C LEU A 97 0.06 18.43 -7.57
N ASP A 98 -0.56 19.27 -8.43
CA ASP A 98 -0.49 20.69 -8.22
C ASP A 98 -1.53 21.19 -7.21
N MET A 99 -1.11 22.18 -6.44
CA MET A 99 -1.90 22.76 -5.36
C MET A 99 -3.22 23.39 -5.85
N GLU A 100 -3.21 24.03 -7.00
CA GLU A 100 -4.38 24.74 -7.51
C GLU A 100 -5.49 23.76 -7.87
N THR A 101 -5.12 22.69 -8.59
CA THR A 101 -6.06 21.62 -8.94
C THR A 101 -6.65 20.96 -7.67
N ILE A 102 -5.83 20.69 -6.65
CA ILE A 102 -6.32 20.09 -5.40
C ILE A 102 -7.22 21.04 -4.63
N MET A 103 -6.87 22.32 -4.54
CA MET A 103 -7.72 23.31 -3.87
C MET A 103 -9.08 23.48 -4.57
N MET A 104 -9.13 23.37 -5.91
CA MET A 104 -10.38 23.40 -6.67
C MET A 104 -11.31 22.21 -6.37
N GLN A 105 -10.76 21.11 -5.85
CA GLN A 105 -11.57 19.97 -5.40
C GLN A 105 -12.23 20.23 -4.04
N GLU A 106 -11.88 21.31 -3.33
CA GLU A 106 -12.41 21.65 -2.00
C GLU A 106 -12.37 20.46 -1.03
N PRO A 107 -11.18 19.82 -0.83
CA PRO A 107 -11.10 18.63 0.01
C PRO A 107 -11.35 18.96 1.48
N ASP A 108 -11.91 18.01 2.21
CA ASP A 108 -11.93 17.98 3.67
C ASP A 108 -10.95 16.96 4.25
N PHE A 109 -10.44 16.06 3.41
CA PHE A 109 -9.44 15.06 3.79
C PHE A 109 -8.49 14.73 2.62
N ILE A 110 -7.19 14.65 2.89
CA ILE A 110 -6.16 14.25 1.92
C ILE A 110 -5.40 13.05 2.46
N VAL A 111 -5.41 11.96 1.70
CA VAL A 111 -4.73 10.70 2.04
C VAL A 111 -3.60 10.43 1.06
N GLY A 112 -2.42 10.13 1.54
CA GLY A 112 -1.28 9.82 0.67
C GLY A 112 -0.04 9.35 1.42
N TRP A 113 1.09 9.30 0.71
CA TRP A 113 2.40 8.99 1.29
C TRP A 113 3.05 10.22 1.92
N ALA A 114 4.13 10.01 2.68
CA ALA A 114 4.94 11.11 3.22
C ALA A 114 5.45 12.05 2.12
N SER A 115 5.79 11.52 0.93
CA SER A 115 6.21 12.30 -0.23
C SER A 115 5.12 13.19 -0.83
N THR A 116 3.86 12.92 -0.54
CA THR A 116 2.70 13.73 -0.98
C THR A 116 2.75 15.11 -0.31
N PHE A 117 3.18 15.18 0.95
CA PHE A 117 3.14 16.39 1.77
C PHE A 117 4.53 17.04 1.85
N GLY A 118 4.95 17.70 0.77
CA GLY A 118 6.24 18.36 0.65
C GLY A 118 6.17 19.68 -0.08
N ALA A 119 7.23 20.48 0.01
CA ALA A 119 7.29 21.82 -0.60
C ALA A 119 7.09 21.83 -2.13
N LYS A 120 7.43 20.71 -2.78
CA LYS A 120 7.34 20.55 -4.25
C LYS A 120 6.06 19.83 -4.70
N THR A 121 5.25 19.35 -3.75
CA THR A 121 4.01 18.64 -3.98
C THR A 121 2.84 19.39 -3.32
N LEU A 122 2.12 18.78 -2.38
CA LEU A 122 0.93 19.38 -1.76
C LEU A 122 1.20 20.21 -0.51
N ARG A 123 2.42 20.74 -0.32
CA ARG A 123 2.79 21.48 0.89
C ARG A 123 2.79 20.58 2.16
N SER A 124 3.04 21.19 3.34
CA SER A 124 3.02 20.47 4.61
C SER A 124 1.61 20.13 5.08
N THR A 125 1.49 19.16 5.97
CA THR A 125 0.23 18.85 6.65
C THR A 125 -0.34 20.08 7.40
N ASP A 126 0.50 20.87 8.08
CA ASP A 126 0.08 22.08 8.78
C ASP A 126 -0.58 23.11 7.87
N PHE A 127 -0.15 23.17 6.60
CA PHE A 127 -0.76 24.05 5.60
C PHE A 127 -2.24 23.70 5.38
N TRP A 128 -2.56 22.42 5.29
CA TRP A 128 -3.92 21.93 5.09
C TRP A 128 -4.75 22.00 6.37
N GLU A 129 -4.20 21.57 7.49
CA GLU A 129 -4.87 21.57 8.78
C GLU A 129 -5.27 22.99 9.23
N SER A 130 -4.41 23.99 8.97
CA SER A 130 -4.75 25.40 9.22
C SER A 130 -5.94 25.92 8.40
N ARG A 131 -6.36 25.18 7.39
CA ARG A 131 -7.51 25.45 6.50
C ARG A 131 -8.70 24.54 6.78
N GLY A 132 -8.63 23.74 7.83
CA GLY A 132 -9.69 22.80 8.23
C GLY A 132 -9.72 21.53 7.35
N VAL A 133 -8.66 21.22 6.61
CA VAL A 133 -8.51 20.01 5.83
C VAL A 133 -7.68 19.02 6.62
N HIS A 134 -8.22 17.86 6.93
CA HIS A 134 -7.48 16.78 7.55
C HIS A 134 -6.48 16.15 6.59
N THR A 135 -5.38 15.64 7.13
CA THR A 135 -4.34 14.97 6.34
C THR A 135 -4.02 13.60 6.94
N TYR A 136 -3.67 12.66 6.08
CA TYR A 136 -3.27 11.32 6.52
C TYR A 136 -2.07 10.85 5.69
N ILE A 137 -1.01 10.50 6.38
CA ILE A 137 0.18 9.88 5.80
C ILE A 137 0.14 8.39 6.11
N SER A 138 0.08 7.55 5.05
CA SER A 138 0.16 6.09 5.21
C SER A 138 1.43 5.72 5.99
N PRO A 139 1.33 5.03 7.13
CA PRO A 139 2.45 4.81 8.05
C PRO A 139 3.66 4.17 7.37
N GLY A 140 3.45 3.15 6.54
CA GLY A 140 4.49 2.43 5.81
C GLY A 140 5.29 3.28 4.81
N SER A 141 4.83 4.50 4.46
CA SER A 141 5.52 5.38 3.51
C SER A 141 6.56 6.31 4.16
N SER A 142 6.67 6.32 5.47
CA SER A 142 7.51 7.27 6.20
C SER A 142 8.99 6.93 6.10
N SER A 143 9.80 7.90 5.68
CA SER A 143 11.27 7.77 5.69
C SER A 143 11.89 7.72 7.10
N LYS A 144 11.10 7.97 8.15
CA LYS A 144 11.52 7.86 9.56
C LYS A 144 11.48 6.43 10.07
N ILE A 145 10.76 5.54 9.37
CA ILE A 145 10.68 4.13 9.69
C ILE A 145 11.91 3.44 9.11
N LYS A 146 12.60 2.67 9.96
CA LYS A 146 13.74 1.86 9.55
C LYS A 146 13.30 0.51 9.01
N ASP A 147 12.36 -0.13 9.70
CA ASP A 147 11.87 -1.47 9.42
C ASP A 147 10.41 -1.39 8.96
N HIS A 148 10.17 -1.63 7.68
CA HIS A 148 8.82 -1.67 7.11
C HIS A 148 8.21 -3.04 7.37
N THR A 149 7.09 -3.07 8.11
CA THR A 149 6.44 -4.31 8.53
C THR A 149 4.97 -4.32 8.14
N VAL A 150 4.37 -5.51 8.11
CA VAL A 150 2.94 -5.68 7.86
C VAL A 150 2.06 -4.95 8.87
N GLU A 151 2.57 -4.69 10.08
CA GLU A 151 1.84 -3.97 11.12
C GLU A 151 1.49 -2.53 10.71
N TYR A 152 2.36 -1.87 9.93
CA TYR A 152 2.06 -0.54 9.39
C TYR A 152 0.95 -0.58 8.35
N GLU A 153 0.85 -1.65 7.57
CA GLU A 153 -0.23 -1.85 6.61
C GLU A 153 -1.56 -2.15 7.31
N TYR A 154 -1.53 -2.95 8.36
CA TYR A 154 -2.71 -3.19 9.21
C TYR A 154 -3.19 -1.89 9.85
N GLN A 155 -2.27 -1.10 10.41
CA GLN A 155 -2.60 0.19 11.01
C GLN A 155 -3.20 1.18 10.00
N ASP A 156 -2.68 1.21 8.76
CA ASP A 156 -3.20 2.04 7.67
C ASP A 156 -4.68 1.72 7.41
N ILE A 157 -5.00 0.44 7.19
CA ILE A 157 -6.37 -0.03 6.93
C ILE A 157 -7.29 0.24 8.11
N LEU A 158 -6.85 -0.06 9.34
CA LEU A 158 -7.66 0.11 10.55
C LEU A 158 -7.93 1.59 10.87
N ASN A 159 -6.94 2.46 10.69
CA ASN A 159 -7.10 3.89 10.89
C ASN A 159 -8.12 4.48 9.90
N LEU A 160 -7.99 4.16 8.62
CA LEU A 160 -8.94 4.61 7.60
C LEU A 160 -10.33 4.01 7.85
N GLY A 161 -10.41 2.74 8.25
CA GLY A 161 -11.66 2.12 8.69
C GLY A 161 -12.34 2.89 9.81
N LYS A 162 -11.58 3.30 10.82
CA LYS A 162 -12.07 4.11 11.95
C LYS A 162 -12.55 5.50 11.50
N VAL A 163 -11.80 6.16 10.60
CA VAL A 163 -12.19 7.50 10.09
C VAL A 163 -13.54 7.46 9.38
N PHE A 164 -13.86 6.39 8.68
CA PHE A 164 -15.08 6.27 7.89
C PHE A 164 -16.19 5.40 8.53
N HIS A 165 -16.06 5.01 9.82
CA HIS A 165 -16.97 4.10 10.50
C HIS A 165 -17.15 2.78 9.73
N LYS A 166 -16.01 2.20 9.32
CA LYS A 166 -15.89 0.94 8.56
C LYS A 166 -14.96 -0.06 9.26
N GLU A 167 -14.93 -0.02 10.60
CA GLU A 167 -14.00 -0.85 11.39
C GLU A 167 -14.18 -2.33 11.13
N LYS A 168 -15.43 -2.78 10.90
CA LYS A 168 -15.70 -4.18 10.60
C LYS A 168 -15.05 -4.61 9.29
N GLN A 169 -15.25 -3.82 8.23
CA GLN A 169 -14.63 -4.08 6.93
C GLN A 169 -13.10 -4.03 7.00
N ALA A 170 -12.56 -3.02 7.71
CA ALA A 170 -11.13 -2.88 7.92
C ALA A 170 -10.54 -4.10 8.66
N GLN A 171 -11.22 -4.58 9.70
CA GLN A 171 -10.79 -5.76 10.45
C GLN A 171 -10.84 -7.03 9.58
N GLU A 172 -11.89 -7.23 8.79
CA GLU A 172 -12.00 -8.36 7.86
C GLU A 172 -10.85 -8.38 6.83
N LEU A 173 -10.45 -7.20 6.32
CA LEU A 173 -9.31 -7.09 5.40
C LEU A 173 -7.98 -7.44 6.08
N VAL A 174 -7.78 -6.98 7.30
CA VAL A 174 -6.58 -7.28 8.10
C VAL A 174 -6.55 -8.75 8.50
N ASP A 175 -7.68 -9.33 8.91
CA ASP A 175 -7.76 -10.74 9.31
C ASP A 175 -7.40 -11.66 8.14
N GLN A 176 -7.84 -11.36 6.90
CA GLN A 176 -7.43 -12.11 5.71
C GLN A 176 -5.90 -12.14 5.52
N MET A 177 -5.22 -11.02 5.75
CA MET A 177 -3.76 -10.96 5.65
C MET A 177 -3.08 -11.78 6.74
N LYS A 178 -3.58 -11.69 7.98
CA LYS A 178 -3.06 -12.45 9.12
C LYS A 178 -3.26 -13.95 8.91
N ASP A 179 -4.45 -14.37 8.51
CA ASP A 179 -4.77 -15.78 8.27
C ASP A 179 -3.84 -16.41 7.22
N GLU A 180 -3.50 -15.67 6.16
CA GLU A 180 -2.55 -16.14 5.14
C GLU A 180 -1.12 -16.29 5.69
N ILE A 181 -0.66 -15.33 6.48
CA ILE A 181 0.67 -15.38 7.12
C ILE A 181 0.71 -16.53 8.12
N ASP A 182 -0.27 -16.63 9.02
CA ASP A 182 -0.35 -17.64 10.06
C ASP A 182 -0.40 -19.05 9.47
N ARG A 183 -1.14 -19.23 8.36
CA ARG A 183 -1.21 -20.51 7.65
C ARG A 183 0.15 -20.96 7.11
N ALA A 184 0.91 -20.05 6.53
CA ALA A 184 2.24 -20.34 6.01
C ALA A 184 3.25 -20.59 7.14
N GLU A 185 3.24 -19.77 8.20
CA GLU A 185 4.09 -19.96 9.38
C GLU A 185 3.80 -21.30 10.08
N ALA A 186 2.53 -21.64 10.25
CA ALA A 186 2.13 -22.94 10.81
C ALA A 186 2.69 -24.10 9.98
N ARG A 187 2.67 -24.00 8.63
CA ARG A 187 3.25 -24.99 7.73
C ARG A 187 4.76 -25.15 7.93
N ALA A 188 5.48 -24.02 8.03
CA ALA A 188 6.91 -24.02 8.31
C ALA A 188 7.21 -24.75 9.64
N ASN A 189 6.48 -24.40 10.70
CA ASN A 189 6.64 -24.98 12.03
C ASN A 189 6.29 -26.46 12.07
N GLU A 190 5.22 -26.89 11.39
CA GLU A 190 4.80 -28.31 11.32
C GLU A 190 5.85 -29.19 10.65
N THR A 191 6.43 -28.70 9.55
CA THR A 191 7.38 -29.47 8.75
C THR A 191 8.84 -29.30 9.20
N GLY A 192 9.14 -28.23 9.95
CA GLY A 192 10.52 -27.80 10.23
C GLY A 192 11.27 -27.33 8.97
N HIS A 193 10.56 -27.08 7.86
CA HIS A 193 11.13 -26.61 6.60
C HIS A 193 10.88 -25.11 6.44
N HIS A 194 11.97 -24.37 6.33
CA HIS A 194 11.97 -22.92 6.11
C HIS A 194 12.51 -22.61 4.70
N PRO A 195 11.62 -22.46 3.69
CA PRO A 195 12.06 -22.23 2.31
C PRO A 195 12.88 -20.95 2.18
N LYS A 196 13.95 -21.02 1.38
CA LYS A 196 14.83 -19.87 1.09
C LYS A 196 14.24 -18.99 -0.01
N GLY A 197 13.90 -17.76 0.33
CA GLY A 197 13.41 -16.77 -0.64
C GLY A 197 14.40 -15.63 -0.84
N LEU A 198 14.61 -15.24 -2.09
CA LEU A 198 15.40 -14.08 -2.47
C LEU A 198 14.51 -13.07 -3.19
N ILE A 199 14.54 -11.81 -2.74
CA ILE A 199 13.71 -10.74 -3.31
C ILE A 199 14.63 -9.71 -3.94
N VAL A 200 14.49 -9.47 -5.26
CA VAL A 200 15.41 -8.64 -6.03
C VAL A 200 14.69 -7.70 -6.99
N GLU A 201 15.36 -6.59 -7.32
CA GLU A 201 14.97 -5.66 -8.36
C GLU A 201 16.12 -5.50 -9.35
N TYR A 202 15.84 -5.70 -10.63
CA TYR A 202 16.82 -5.51 -11.69
C TYR A 202 16.83 -4.05 -12.17
N LEU A 203 17.93 -3.34 -11.90
CA LEU A 203 18.17 -1.96 -12.34
C LEU A 203 19.33 -1.93 -13.34
N GLY A 204 19.04 -2.23 -14.61
CA GLY A 204 20.06 -2.36 -15.65
C GLY A 204 21.02 -3.51 -15.34
N LYS A 205 22.28 -3.19 -15.00
CA LYS A 205 23.29 -4.19 -14.61
C LYS A 205 23.31 -4.51 -13.12
N ASN A 206 22.66 -3.71 -12.32
CA ASN A 206 22.63 -3.86 -10.86
C ASN A 206 21.43 -4.73 -10.47
N ILE A 207 21.62 -5.56 -9.46
CA ILE A 207 20.56 -6.36 -8.82
C ILE A 207 20.46 -5.91 -7.37
N ASN A 208 19.45 -5.11 -7.08
CA ASN A 208 19.17 -4.66 -5.72
C ASN A 208 18.44 -5.77 -4.94
N VAL A 209 18.68 -5.83 -3.63
CA VAL A 209 18.04 -6.79 -2.73
C VAL A 209 17.03 -6.07 -1.83
N TYR A 210 15.84 -6.60 -1.72
CA TYR A 210 14.83 -6.21 -0.75
C TYR A 210 15.01 -7.05 0.53
N GLY A 211 15.89 -6.56 1.41
CA GLY A 211 16.31 -7.26 2.63
C GLY A 211 15.35 -7.07 3.81
N LYS A 212 15.85 -7.33 5.00
CA LYS A 212 15.08 -7.38 6.27
C LYS A 212 14.38 -6.07 6.66
N HIS A 213 14.79 -4.94 6.10
CA HIS A 213 14.19 -3.64 6.37
C HIS A 213 13.04 -3.29 5.41
N SER A 214 12.77 -4.13 4.41
CA SER A 214 11.67 -3.94 3.46
C SER A 214 10.39 -4.66 3.91
N LEU A 215 9.22 -4.16 3.49
CA LEU A 215 7.96 -4.84 3.70
C LEU A 215 7.96 -6.25 3.08
N ALA A 216 8.50 -6.39 1.86
CA ALA A 216 8.62 -7.68 1.20
C ALA A 216 9.41 -8.69 2.03
N GLY A 217 10.57 -8.26 2.57
CA GLY A 217 11.40 -9.09 3.45
C GLY A 217 10.70 -9.45 4.75
N ASN A 218 9.95 -8.50 5.34
CA ASN A 218 9.15 -8.76 6.53
C ASN A 218 8.03 -9.78 6.25
N ILE A 219 7.28 -9.65 5.15
CA ILE A 219 6.27 -10.62 4.75
C ILE A 219 6.88 -12.03 4.65
N LEU A 220 7.99 -12.18 3.92
CA LEU A 220 8.66 -13.45 3.72
C LEU A 220 9.06 -14.12 5.04
N THR A 221 9.66 -13.36 5.93
CA THR A 221 10.09 -13.87 7.24
C THR A 221 8.92 -14.16 8.18
N SER A 222 7.87 -13.34 8.15
CA SER A 222 6.64 -13.59 8.94
C SER A 222 5.92 -14.86 8.52
N MET A 223 6.07 -15.28 7.26
CA MET A 223 5.55 -16.56 6.74
C MET A 223 6.44 -17.76 7.06
N GLY A 224 7.49 -17.60 7.86
CA GLY A 224 8.40 -18.67 8.24
C GLY A 224 9.46 -18.99 7.18
N GLY A 225 9.62 -18.20 6.14
CA GLY A 225 10.69 -18.35 5.14
C GLY A 225 12.05 -17.81 5.63
N GLU A 226 13.13 -18.33 5.06
CA GLU A 226 14.49 -17.80 5.23
C GLU A 226 14.78 -16.75 4.18
N LEU A 227 14.96 -15.47 4.59
CA LEU A 227 15.26 -14.37 3.68
C LEU A 227 16.73 -14.35 3.30
N MET A 228 17.03 -14.68 2.04
CA MET A 228 18.38 -14.66 1.49
C MET A 228 18.83 -13.22 1.23
N GLY A 229 20.11 -12.92 1.55
CA GLY A 229 20.65 -11.57 1.36
C GLY A 229 20.05 -10.51 2.28
N ALA A 230 19.50 -10.88 3.45
CA ALA A 230 18.75 -10.03 4.37
C ALA A 230 19.45 -8.69 4.73
N ASP A 231 20.78 -8.70 4.80
CA ASP A 231 21.62 -7.53 5.15
C ASP A 231 22.29 -6.87 3.93
N LEU A 232 22.03 -7.38 2.72
CA LEU A 232 22.63 -6.86 1.50
C LEU A 232 21.71 -5.79 0.85
N GLN A 233 22.34 -4.81 0.18
CA GLN A 233 21.64 -3.83 -0.65
C GLN A 233 21.65 -4.22 -2.13
N ALA A 234 22.70 -4.91 -2.55
CA ALA A 234 22.86 -5.40 -3.91
C ALA A 234 23.61 -6.74 -3.92
N ILE A 235 23.44 -7.50 -4.98
CA ILE A 235 23.98 -8.84 -5.12
C ILE A 235 24.50 -9.06 -6.53
N SER A 236 25.54 -9.88 -6.71
CA SER A 236 25.99 -10.40 -8.00
C SER A 236 25.28 -11.70 -8.37
N LYS A 237 25.38 -12.10 -9.63
CA LYS A 237 24.84 -13.40 -10.11
C LYS A 237 25.56 -14.58 -9.47
N GLU A 238 26.88 -14.44 -9.21
CA GLU A 238 27.69 -15.44 -8.52
C GLU A 238 27.18 -15.64 -7.08
N GLN A 239 26.90 -14.55 -6.37
CA GLN A 239 26.32 -14.64 -5.02
C GLN A 239 24.92 -15.26 -5.01
N MET A 240 24.09 -15.01 -6.05
CA MET A 240 22.80 -15.69 -6.19
C MET A 240 22.97 -17.21 -6.35
N LEU A 241 23.98 -17.65 -7.12
CA LEU A 241 24.30 -19.06 -7.27
C LEU A 241 24.76 -19.70 -5.98
N GLU A 242 25.57 -19.01 -5.19
CA GLU A 242 26.06 -19.50 -3.89
C GLU A 242 24.92 -19.61 -2.86
N MET A 243 23.94 -18.71 -2.90
CA MET A 243 22.80 -18.73 -2.00
C MET A 243 21.81 -19.86 -2.31
N ASP A 244 21.70 -20.27 -3.59
CA ASP A 244 20.77 -21.27 -4.11
C ASP A 244 19.36 -21.16 -3.49
N PRO A 245 18.61 -20.08 -3.70
CA PRO A 245 17.29 -19.89 -3.13
C PRO A 245 16.28 -20.92 -3.69
N ASP A 246 15.26 -21.26 -2.89
CA ASP A 246 14.13 -22.09 -3.31
C ASP A 246 13.16 -21.34 -4.24
N ALA A 247 13.06 -20.01 -4.04
CA ALA A 247 12.26 -19.13 -4.89
C ALA A 247 12.93 -17.75 -5.03
N ILE A 248 12.76 -17.13 -6.21
CA ILE A 248 13.16 -15.75 -6.46
C ILE A 248 11.89 -14.93 -6.73
N PHE A 249 11.77 -13.79 -6.02
CA PHE A 249 10.73 -12.80 -6.25
C PHE A 249 11.35 -11.56 -6.89
N VAL A 250 10.83 -11.19 -8.06
CA VAL A 250 11.38 -10.08 -8.86
C VAL A 250 10.46 -8.88 -8.73
N ILE A 251 10.94 -7.83 -8.12
CA ILE A 251 10.17 -6.59 -7.98
C ILE A 251 9.90 -5.99 -9.37
N ILE A 252 8.63 -5.73 -9.63
CA ILE A 252 8.14 -5.07 -10.83
C ILE A 252 7.64 -3.67 -10.44
N ILE A 253 8.27 -2.64 -10.98
CA ILE A 253 7.91 -1.24 -10.71
C ILE A 253 6.88 -0.75 -11.73
N GLU A 254 6.19 0.37 -11.43
CA GLU A 254 5.03 0.88 -12.17
C GLU A 254 5.26 1.02 -13.68
N ARG A 255 6.43 1.53 -14.09
CA ARG A 255 6.78 1.67 -15.52
C ARG A 255 6.97 0.37 -16.27
N SER A 256 6.98 -0.76 -15.56
CA SER A 256 7.20 -2.11 -16.12
C SER A 256 5.97 -3.01 -15.96
N TYR A 257 4.84 -2.47 -15.49
CA TYR A 257 3.59 -3.23 -15.42
C TYR A 257 3.15 -3.61 -16.84
N GLY A 258 2.78 -4.88 -17.03
CA GLY A 258 2.46 -5.47 -18.31
C GLY A 258 3.67 -6.07 -19.08
N ASP A 259 4.89 -5.88 -18.58
CA ASP A 259 6.12 -6.45 -19.14
C ASP A 259 6.72 -7.57 -18.26
N GLU A 260 5.97 -8.07 -17.27
CA GLU A 260 6.41 -9.08 -16.29
C GLU A 260 7.02 -10.30 -16.95
N ASP A 261 6.34 -10.87 -17.94
CA ASP A 261 6.80 -12.05 -18.68
C ASP A 261 8.14 -11.79 -19.38
N LYS A 262 8.34 -10.59 -19.91
CA LYS A 262 9.61 -10.22 -20.58
C LYS A 262 10.76 -10.13 -19.57
N ILE A 263 10.48 -9.63 -18.37
CA ILE A 263 11.48 -9.50 -17.30
C ILE A 263 11.87 -10.90 -16.81
N LEU A 264 10.88 -11.77 -16.54
CA LEU A 264 11.14 -13.15 -16.15
C LEU A 264 11.87 -13.94 -17.23
N ASP A 265 11.49 -13.78 -18.48
CA ASP A 265 12.15 -14.37 -19.64
C ASP A 265 13.65 -14.04 -19.72
N GLN A 266 14.05 -12.82 -19.36
CA GLN A 266 15.46 -12.42 -19.29
C GLN A 266 16.21 -13.22 -18.23
N ILE A 267 15.59 -13.48 -17.10
CA ILE A 267 16.18 -14.27 -16.00
C ILE A 267 16.30 -15.75 -16.45
N TYR A 268 15.25 -16.31 -17.04
CA TYR A 268 15.28 -17.69 -17.53
C TYR A 268 16.27 -17.91 -18.67
N LYS A 269 16.55 -16.91 -19.49
CA LYS A 269 17.54 -16.97 -20.59
C LYS A 269 18.96 -16.63 -20.18
N GLU A 270 19.15 -16.12 -18.95
CA GLU A 270 20.48 -15.74 -18.43
C GLU A 270 21.32 -16.97 -18.13
N LYS A 271 22.37 -17.18 -18.93
CA LYS A 271 23.23 -18.38 -18.86
C LYS A 271 23.84 -18.61 -17.48
N ALA A 272 24.20 -17.52 -16.78
CA ALA A 272 24.78 -17.60 -15.45
C ALA A 272 23.78 -18.18 -14.42
N LEU A 273 22.47 -17.97 -14.59
CA LEU A 273 21.45 -18.38 -13.65
C LEU A 273 20.77 -19.73 -13.97
N GLN A 274 21.03 -20.29 -15.16
CA GLN A 274 20.42 -21.57 -15.59
C GLN A 274 20.74 -22.78 -14.69
N ASN A 275 21.78 -22.67 -13.86
CA ASN A 275 22.15 -23.71 -12.91
C ASN A 275 21.41 -23.61 -11.57
N LEU A 276 20.76 -22.49 -11.26
CA LEU A 276 19.93 -22.36 -10.08
C LEU A 276 18.75 -23.34 -10.14
N ARG A 277 18.48 -24.01 -9.01
CA ARG A 277 17.37 -24.94 -8.87
C ARG A 277 16.03 -24.26 -9.11
N CYS A 278 15.78 -23.12 -8.47
CA CYS A 278 14.54 -22.37 -8.63
C CYS A 278 14.28 -21.88 -10.08
N VAL A 279 15.35 -21.59 -10.86
CA VAL A 279 15.21 -21.24 -12.27
C VAL A 279 14.81 -22.46 -13.11
N LYS A 280 15.44 -23.64 -12.88
CA LYS A 280 15.09 -24.89 -13.54
C LYS A 280 13.67 -25.36 -13.23
N GLU A 281 13.20 -25.11 -12.01
CA GLU A 281 11.87 -25.49 -11.50
C GLU A 281 10.81 -24.42 -11.76
N HIS A 282 11.14 -23.34 -12.50
CA HIS A 282 10.23 -22.22 -12.78
C HIS A 282 9.69 -21.53 -11.55
N ARG A 283 10.47 -21.46 -10.48
CA ARG A 283 10.11 -20.78 -9.21
C ARG A 283 10.68 -19.36 -9.13
N VAL A 284 10.44 -18.59 -10.18
CA VAL A 284 10.74 -17.14 -10.25
C VAL A 284 9.42 -16.42 -10.46
N TYR A 285 9.06 -15.54 -9.52
CA TYR A 285 7.76 -14.92 -9.45
C TYR A 285 7.85 -13.40 -9.61
N PRO A 286 6.99 -12.77 -10.43
CA PRO A 286 6.90 -11.32 -10.47
C PRO A 286 6.22 -10.84 -9.18
N LEU A 287 6.79 -9.83 -8.54
CA LEU A 287 6.28 -9.23 -7.30
C LEU A 287 6.07 -7.73 -7.54
N PRO A 288 4.84 -7.30 -7.83
CA PRO A 288 4.56 -5.89 -8.08
C PRO A 288 4.89 -5.02 -6.87
N LEU A 289 5.55 -3.87 -7.11
CA LEU A 289 5.94 -2.96 -6.03
C LEU A 289 4.74 -2.46 -5.24
N TYR A 290 3.59 -2.24 -5.90
CA TYR A 290 2.34 -1.83 -5.23
C TYR A 290 1.83 -2.83 -4.18
N ALA A 291 2.32 -4.07 -4.22
CA ALA A 291 1.91 -5.13 -3.28
C ALA A 291 2.85 -5.28 -2.07
N VAL A 292 4.00 -4.60 -2.09
CA VAL A 292 5.07 -4.78 -1.08
C VAL A 292 5.79 -3.48 -0.69
N TYR A 293 5.19 -2.33 -0.99
CA TYR A 293 5.71 -1.03 -0.59
C TYR A 293 4.55 -0.09 -0.24
N SER A 294 4.33 0.16 1.07
CA SER A 294 3.21 0.97 1.56
C SER A 294 1.91 0.64 0.82
N ALA A 295 1.56 -0.64 0.84
CA ALA A 295 0.68 -1.27 -0.13
C ALA A 295 -0.80 -1.23 0.28
N GLY A 296 -1.11 -0.92 1.56
CA GLY A 296 -2.47 -0.94 2.08
C GLY A 296 -3.12 -2.31 1.85
N VAL A 297 -4.31 -2.33 1.28
CA VAL A 297 -5.04 -3.59 1.01
C VAL A 297 -4.35 -4.50 0.00
N ARG A 298 -3.45 -3.97 -0.85
CA ARG A 298 -2.69 -4.78 -1.82
C ARG A 298 -1.58 -5.61 -1.16
N THR A 299 -1.28 -5.37 0.12
CA THR A 299 -0.37 -6.22 0.91
C THR A 299 -0.81 -7.68 0.87
N LEU A 300 -2.11 -7.97 0.83
CA LEU A 300 -2.63 -9.32 0.67
C LEU A 300 -2.11 -10.00 -0.62
N ASP A 301 -2.02 -9.26 -1.73
CA ASP A 301 -1.49 -9.81 -2.98
C ASP A 301 0.00 -10.16 -2.84
N GLY A 302 0.77 -9.29 -2.18
CA GLY A 302 2.18 -9.56 -1.87
C GLY A 302 2.36 -10.81 -1.00
N ILE A 303 1.55 -10.95 0.03
CA ILE A 303 1.52 -12.13 0.91
C ILE A 303 1.21 -13.39 0.09
N GLN A 304 0.19 -13.35 -0.77
CA GLN A 304 -0.20 -14.50 -1.59
C GLN A 304 0.87 -14.89 -2.63
N ILE A 305 1.50 -13.91 -3.28
CA ILE A 305 2.58 -14.18 -4.24
C ILE A 305 3.79 -14.80 -3.53
N ILE A 306 4.20 -14.25 -2.39
CA ILE A 306 5.32 -14.78 -1.60
C ILE A 306 4.97 -16.16 -1.05
N GLY A 307 3.75 -16.33 -0.50
CA GLY A 307 3.28 -17.60 0.00
C GLY A 307 3.26 -18.70 -1.05
N LYS A 308 2.76 -18.41 -2.25
CA LYS A 308 2.76 -19.33 -3.39
C LYS A 308 4.19 -19.73 -3.78
N GLY A 309 5.12 -18.80 -3.76
CA GLY A 309 6.53 -19.09 -4.06
C GLY A 309 7.22 -19.92 -2.97
N LEU A 310 6.89 -19.75 -1.69
CA LEU A 310 7.50 -20.50 -0.59
C LEU A 310 6.84 -21.87 -0.37
N TYR A 311 5.51 -21.92 -0.43
CA TYR A 311 4.68 -23.08 -0.05
C TYR A 311 3.63 -23.38 -1.14
N PRO A 312 4.04 -23.76 -2.38
CA PRO A 312 3.10 -23.94 -3.50
C PRO A 312 1.97 -24.93 -3.17
N GLU A 313 2.22 -25.92 -2.34
CA GLU A 313 1.22 -26.91 -1.91
C GLU A 313 0.05 -26.32 -1.12
N LEU A 314 0.23 -25.16 -0.46
CA LEU A 314 -0.87 -24.45 0.21
C LEU A 314 -1.78 -23.69 -0.77
N TYR A 315 -1.33 -23.48 -2.00
CA TYR A 315 -2.03 -22.70 -3.03
C TYR A 315 -2.55 -23.56 -4.20
N GLY A 316 -2.47 -24.89 -4.06
CA GLY A 316 -3.07 -25.84 -5.01
C GLY A 316 -2.25 -26.06 -6.27
N GLU A 317 -0.94 -25.94 -6.21
CA GLU A 317 0.03 -26.25 -7.29
C GLU A 317 0.89 -27.47 -6.97
#